data_233d004244f9029843f4482f38302b93
#
_entry.id   233d004244f9029843f4482f38302b93
#
_cell.length_a   1.000
_cell.length_b   1.000
_cell.length_c   1.000
_cell.angle_alpha   90.00
_cell.angle_beta   90.00
_cell.angle_gamma   90.00
#
_symmetry.space_group_name_H-M   'P 1'
#
loop_
_entity.id
_entity.type
_entity.pdbx_description
1 polymer ?
#
loop_
_entity_poly.entity_id
_entity_poly.type
_entity_poly.pdbx_seq_one_letter_code
_entity_poly.pdbx_strand_id
1 'polypeptide(L)'
;MKIESLQKIKDIHKGKTILVCGSGGSLLDIDTKKLHPNIIVMCCNSATYHFKKFDYGVFTDGTANYSNWYLNLTKKKCTIINCNQEIPKIKRNTIYFEKNFDNWKFEETDTKVIGGYDVIHCAVHIAWMMGASQIILAGVDLKHMTASRKYAYDQYVNENIPQALLETLQQSLHANDSLFDGYLGASLGGWEKIDKWNTQLTIKTISKDTNLKIYDYTDVNSLY
;
A
#
# COMPACT_ATOMS: atom_id res chain seq x y z
N MET A 1 0.49 -6.00 -25.46
CA MET A 1 -0.15 -5.64 -24.17
C MET A 1 -0.29 -4.12 -24.14
N LYS A 2 -1.48 -3.57 -23.93
CA LYS A 2 -1.69 -2.13 -23.91
C LYS A 2 -1.28 -1.64 -22.51
N ILE A 3 -0.18 -0.92 -22.42
CA ILE A 3 0.22 -0.22 -21.18
C ILE A 3 -0.81 0.89 -20.98
N GLU A 4 -1.47 0.86 -19.85
CA GLU A 4 -2.46 1.88 -19.51
C GLU A 4 -1.78 2.98 -18.70
N SER A 5 -2.03 4.23 -19.09
CA SER A 5 -1.50 5.42 -18.39
C SER A 5 -2.25 5.67 -17.09
N LEU A 6 -1.58 6.29 -16.11
CA LEU A 6 -2.19 6.80 -14.87
C LEU A 6 -3.35 7.77 -15.14
N GLN A 7 -3.36 8.45 -16.29
CA GLN A 7 -4.48 9.34 -16.67
C GLN A 7 -5.83 8.62 -16.73
N LYS A 8 -5.85 7.31 -16.97
CA LYS A 8 -7.10 6.54 -16.96
C LYS A 8 -7.78 6.45 -15.59
N ILE A 9 -7.03 6.66 -14.53
CA ILE A 9 -7.55 6.62 -13.16
C ILE A 9 -7.67 8.01 -12.53
N LYS A 10 -7.34 9.06 -13.29
CA LYS A 10 -7.51 10.43 -12.81
C LYS A 10 -8.99 10.70 -12.50
N ASP A 11 -9.25 11.23 -11.31
CA ASP A 11 -10.57 11.67 -10.82
C ASP A 11 -11.68 10.60 -10.81
N ILE A 12 -11.37 9.32 -11.10
CA ILE A 12 -12.40 8.26 -11.14
C ILE A 12 -13.06 8.00 -9.78
N HIS A 13 -12.43 8.45 -8.69
CA HIS A 13 -12.92 8.36 -7.33
C HIS A 13 -13.03 9.73 -6.66
N LYS A 14 -13.32 10.75 -7.47
CA LYS A 14 -13.44 12.12 -6.98
C LYS A 14 -14.42 12.22 -5.80
N GLY A 15 -13.93 12.83 -4.72
CA GLY A 15 -14.71 13.02 -3.49
C GLY A 15 -14.92 11.75 -2.65
N LYS A 16 -14.29 10.63 -2.99
CA LYS A 16 -14.39 9.37 -2.23
C LYS A 16 -13.31 9.26 -1.16
N THR A 17 -13.57 8.43 -0.17
CA THR A 17 -12.55 7.94 0.76
C THR A 17 -11.83 6.76 0.14
N ILE A 18 -10.48 6.79 0.13
CA ILE A 18 -9.65 5.67 -0.28
C ILE A 18 -8.91 5.12 0.94
N LEU A 19 -9.11 3.85 1.23
CA LEU A 19 -8.40 3.10 2.26
C LEU A 19 -7.13 2.51 1.63
N VAL A 20 -5.97 3.04 2.02
CA VAL A 20 -4.65 2.56 1.58
C VAL A 20 -4.09 1.61 2.64
N CYS A 21 -3.88 0.37 2.24
CA CYS A 21 -3.52 -0.73 3.13
C CYS A 21 -2.08 -1.15 2.94
N GLY A 22 -1.25 -0.98 3.96
CA GLY A 22 0.06 -1.59 4.11
C GLY A 22 -0.01 -2.93 4.84
N SER A 23 1.15 -3.54 5.08
CA SER A 23 1.25 -4.89 5.65
C SER A 23 1.43 -4.92 7.18
N GLY A 24 1.40 -3.78 7.85
CA GLY A 24 1.58 -3.69 9.29
C GLY A 24 0.44 -4.32 10.10
N GLY A 25 0.71 -4.63 11.36
CA GLY A 25 -0.21 -5.37 12.23
C GLY A 25 -1.57 -4.71 12.45
N SER A 26 -1.67 -3.38 12.41
CA SER A 26 -2.95 -2.66 12.54
C SER A 26 -3.93 -2.95 11.40
N LEU A 27 -3.48 -3.54 10.29
CA LEU A 27 -4.39 -4.02 9.23
C LEU A 27 -5.40 -5.05 9.74
N LEU A 28 -5.01 -5.82 10.77
CA LEU A 28 -5.85 -6.86 11.37
C LEU A 28 -7.04 -6.32 12.16
N ASP A 29 -7.03 -5.03 12.50
CA ASP A 29 -8.13 -4.38 13.19
C ASP A 29 -9.33 -4.14 12.25
N ILE A 30 -9.15 -4.33 10.93
CA ILE A 30 -10.20 -4.16 9.93
C ILE A 30 -11.01 -5.45 9.75
N ASP A 31 -12.30 -5.39 10.06
CA ASP A 31 -13.25 -6.41 9.61
C ASP A 31 -13.64 -6.14 8.15
N THR A 32 -12.97 -6.84 7.23
CA THR A 32 -13.17 -6.63 5.79
C THR A 32 -14.59 -6.91 5.29
N LYS A 33 -15.43 -7.60 6.10
CA LYS A 33 -16.83 -7.89 5.76
C LYS A 33 -17.76 -6.72 6.07
N LYS A 34 -17.34 -5.81 6.97
CA LYS A 34 -18.13 -4.66 7.41
C LYS A 34 -17.82 -3.38 6.65
N LEU A 35 -16.75 -3.36 5.84
CA LEU A 35 -16.36 -2.16 5.11
C LEU A 35 -17.53 -1.58 4.32
N HIS A 36 -17.75 -0.28 4.51
CA HIS A 36 -18.79 0.45 3.79
C HIS A 36 -18.54 0.37 2.27
N PRO A 37 -19.54 0.06 1.44
CA PRO A 37 -19.36 -0.20 0.01
C PRO A 37 -18.86 1.01 -0.80
N ASN A 38 -18.92 2.22 -0.25
CA ASN A 38 -18.40 3.42 -0.89
C ASN A 38 -16.91 3.66 -0.63
N ILE A 39 -16.27 2.88 0.23
CA ILE A 39 -14.82 2.97 0.48
C ILE A 39 -14.11 2.21 -0.63
N ILE A 40 -13.18 2.89 -1.29
CA ILE A 40 -12.30 2.30 -2.28
C ILE A 40 -11.11 1.68 -1.55
N VAL A 41 -10.85 0.40 -1.78
CA VAL A 41 -9.78 -0.33 -1.09
C VAL A 41 -8.58 -0.49 -2.02
N MET A 42 -7.45 0.04 -1.60
CA MET A 42 -6.15 -0.03 -2.28
C MET A 42 -5.15 -0.78 -1.42
N CYS A 43 -4.77 -1.99 -1.83
CA CYS A 43 -3.87 -2.86 -1.10
C CYS A 43 -2.46 -2.81 -1.68
N CYS A 44 -1.47 -2.64 -0.81
CA CYS A 44 -0.06 -2.62 -1.17
C CYS A 44 0.61 -3.94 -0.79
N ASN A 45 1.35 -4.53 -1.73
CA ASN A 45 2.11 -5.76 -1.52
C ASN A 45 1.27 -6.86 -0.82
N SER A 46 1.77 -7.43 0.27
CA SER A 46 1.13 -8.53 1.00
C SER A 46 -0.20 -8.16 1.69
N ALA A 47 -0.56 -6.87 1.81
CA ALA A 47 -1.89 -6.49 2.31
C ALA A 47 -3.04 -7.10 1.47
N THR A 48 -2.76 -7.46 0.22
CA THR A 48 -3.70 -8.14 -0.67
C THR A 48 -4.20 -9.48 -0.15
N TYR A 49 -3.52 -10.11 0.81
CA TYR A 49 -3.98 -11.36 1.44
C TYR A 49 -5.11 -11.13 2.42
N HIS A 50 -5.10 -10.01 3.13
CA HIS A 50 -6.10 -9.69 4.14
C HIS A 50 -7.50 -9.54 3.54
N PHE A 51 -7.59 -9.05 2.30
CA PHE A 51 -8.86 -8.76 1.64
C PHE A 51 -9.27 -9.85 0.65
N LYS A 52 -10.50 -10.37 0.78
CA LYS A 52 -11.09 -11.23 -0.26
C LYS A 52 -11.40 -10.44 -1.54
N LYS A 53 -11.82 -9.18 -1.38
CA LYS A 53 -12.12 -8.25 -2.46
C LYS A 53 -11.48 -6.90 -2.14
N PHE A 54 -10.88 -6.27 -3.14
CA PHE A 54 -10.33 -4.92 -3.10
C PHE A 54 -10.30 -4.37 -4.54
N ASP A 55 -10.17 -3.07 -4.68
CA ASP A 55 -10.30 -2.41 -5.98
C ASP A 55 -8.95 -2.33 -6.69
N TYR A 56 -7.88 -2.03 -5.95
CA TYR A 56 -6.54 -1.80 -6.49
C TYR A 56 -5.48 -2.57 -5.73
N GLY A 57 -4.53 -3.16 -6.47
CA GLY A 57 -3.29 -3.70 -5.93
C GLY A 57 -2.09 -2.88 -6.41
N VAL A 58 -1.33 -2.26 -5.50
CA VAL A 58 -0.17 -1.43 -5.82
C VAL A 58 1.12 -2.14 -5.44
N PHE A 59 2.07 -2.14 -6.36
CA PHE A 59 3.34 -2.85 -6.22
C PHE A 59 4.49 -2.00 -6.74
N THR A 60 5.62 -2.02 -6.04
CA THR A 60 6.82 -1.28 -6.44
C THR A 60 8.07 -2.15 -6.56
N ASP A 61 8.06 -3.35 -5.99
CA ASP A 61 9.23 -4.21 -5.90
C ASP A 61 9.24 -5.27 -7.00
N GLY A 62 10.40 -5.44 -7.66
CA GLY A 62 10.58 -6.48 -8.66
C GLY A 62 10.40 -7.89 -8.07
N THR A 63 10.79 -8.10 -6.81
CA THR A 63 10.60 -9.37 -6.08
C THR A 63 9.13 -9.70 -5.82
N ALA A 64 8.28 -8.69 -5.73
CA ALA A 64 6.84 -8.87 -5.63
C ALA A 64 6.30 -9.72 -6.79
N ASN A 65 6.94 -9.66 -7.94
CA ASN A 65 6.55 -10.32 -9.17
C ASN A 65 6.72 -11.83 -9.12
N TYR A 66 7.61 -12.30 -8.30
CA TYR A 66 7.91 -13.73 -8.14
C TYR A 66 7.22 -14.34 -6.93
N SER A 67 6.58 -13.51 -6.12
CA SER A 67 5.91 -13.97 -4.92
C SER A 67 4.54 -14.58 -5.23
N ASN A 68 4.20 -15.67 -4.52
CA ASN A 68 2.91 -16.32 -4.71
C ASN A 68 1.71 -15.41 -4.43
N TRP A 69 1.87 -14.36 -3.62
CA TRP A 69 0.80 -13.39 -3.37
C TRP A 69 0.49 -12.55 -4.61
N TYR A 70 1.49 -12.20 -5.40
CA TYR A 70 1.27 -11.57 -6.69
C TYR A 70 0.56 -12.52 -7.67
N LEU A 71 0.96 -13.78 -7.71
CA LEU A 71 0.30 -14.80 -8.53
C LEU A 71 -1.16 -15.03 -8.09
N ASN A 72 -1.45 -14.95 -6.80
CA ASN A 72 -2.82 -15.05 -6.29
C ASN A 72 -3.70 -13.88 -6.74
N LEU A 73 -3.14 -12.71 -7.05
CA LEU A 73 -3.90 -11.59 -7.61
C LEU A 73 -4.53 -11.93 -8.96
N THR A 74 -3.93 -12.84 -9.73
CA THR A 74 -4.51 -13.27 -11.00
C THR A 74 -5.91 -13.86 -10.84
N LYS A 75 -6.24 -14.34 -9.63
CA LYS A 75 -7.55 -14.90 -9.27
C LYS A 75 -8.54 -13.87 -8.73
N LYS A 76 -8.09 -12.64 -8.41
CA LYS A 76 -8.92 -11.59 -7.82
C LYS A 76 -9.32 -10.56 -8.87
N LYS A 77 -10.56 -10.06 -8.79
CA LYS A 77 -11.04 -8.99 -9.67
C LYS A 77 -10.61 -7.63 -9.11
N CYS A 78 -9.45 -7.15 -9.51
CA CYS A 78 -8.90 -5.84 -9.13
C CYS A 78 -8.11 -5.24 -10.30
N THR A 79 -7.86 -3.93 -10.24
CA THR A 79 -6.89 -3.26 -11.12
C THR A 79 -5.51 -3.33 -10.48
N ILE A 80 -4.50 -3.72 -11.25
CA ILE A 80 -3.12 -3.78 -10.79
C ILE A 80 -2.39 -2.50 -11.21
N ILE A 81 -1.69 -1.88 -10.27
CA ILE A 81 -0.86 -0.70 -10.51
C ILE A 81 0.57 -1.04 -10.09
N ASN A 82 1.50 -1.02 -11.03
CA ASN A 82 2.83 -1.56 -10.82
C ASN A 82 3.92 -0.66 -11.41
N CYS A 83 5.03 -0.50 -10.70
CA CYS A 83 6.15 0.27 -11.20
C CYS A 83 7.10 -0.53 -12.11
N ASN A 84 6.98 -1.84 -12.20
CA ASN A 84 7.86 -2.66 -13.02
C ASN A 84 7.16 -3.15 -14.29
N GLN A 85 7.66 -2.72 -15.46
CA GLN A 85 7.13 -3.10 -16.76
C GLN A 85 7.55 -4.52 -17.20
N GLU A 86 8.55 -5.11 -16.54
CA GLU A 86 9.13 -6.40 -16.94
C GLU A 86 8.33 -7.62 -16.49
N ILE A 87 7.09 -7.44 -16.01
CA ILE A 87 6.28 -8.55 -15.53
C ILE A 87 5.48 -9.17 -16.67
N PRO A 88 5.91 -10.32 -17.19
CA PRO A 88 5.41 -10.80 -18.47
C PRO A 88 4.07 -11.54 -18.40
N LYS A 89 3.46 -11.80 -17.24
CA LYS A 89 2.44 -12.86 -17.17
C LYS A 89 1.04 -12.49 -16.71
N ILE A 90 0.78 -11.26 -16.31
CA ILE A 90 -0.60 -10.89 -15.96
C ILE A 90 -1.28 -10.26 -17.17
N LYS A 91 -2.11 -11.05 -17.84
CA LYS A 91 -2.99 -10.61 -18.94
C LYS A 91 -4.22 -9.86 -18.39
N ARG A 92 -4.00 -8.80 -17.60
CA ARG A 92 -5.08 -7.99 -17.02
C ARG A 92 -4.84 -6.52 -17.25
N ASN A 93 -5.83 -5.71 -16.96
CA ASN A 93 -5.72 -4.25 -16.88
C ASN A 93 -4.66 -3.90 -15.84
N THR A 94 -3.46 -3.64 -16.31
CA THR A 94 -2.34 -3.24 -15.47
C THR A 94 -1.92 -1.85 -15.89
N ILE A 95 -1.88 -0.95 -14.93
CA ILE A 95 -1.38 0.40 -15.07
C ILE A 95 0.06 0.38 -14.60
N TYR A 96 0.95 0.97 -15.39
CA TYR A 96 2.37 1.06 -15.04
C TYR A 96 2.74 2.49 -14.70
N PHE A 97 3.65 2.64 -13.75
CA PHE A 97 4.23 3.92 -13.39
C PHE A 97 5.74 3.80 -13.13
N GLU A 98 6.41 4.94 -13.14
CA GLU A 98 7.81 5.09 -12.76
C GLU A 98 7.91 5.83 -11.43
N LYS A 99 8.89 5.49 -10.60
CA LYS A 99 9.18 6.24 -9.37
C LYS A 99 9.96 7.52 -9.70
N ASN A 100 9.51 8.65 -9.16
CA ASN A 100 10.25 9.90 -9.16
C ASN A 100 10.75 10.19 -7.74
N PHE A 101 12.06 10.13 -7.52
CA PHE A 101 12.68 10.33 -6.21
C PHE A 101 13.01 11.80 -5.92
N ASP A 102 12.96 12.66 -6.92
CA ASP A 102 13.38 14.06 -6.81
C ASP A 102 12.27 15.00 -6.36
N ASN A 103 11.01 14.61 -6.58
CA ASN A 103 9.84 15.41 -6.27
C ASN A 103 8.90 14.71 -5.29
N TRP A 104 8.58 15.38 -4.19
CA TRP A 104 7.66 14.90 -3.15
C TRP A 104 6.31 15.63 -3.16
N LYS A 105 6.15 16.62 -4.03
CA LYS A 105 4.87 17.27 -4.29
C LYS A 105 4.03 16.40 -5.21
N PHE A 106 2.78 16.22 -4.87
CA PHE A 106 1.85 15.50 -5.75
C PHE A 106 1.54 16.37 -6.96
N GLU A 107 1.74 15.80 -8.12
CA GLU A 107 1.49 16.42 -9.40
C GLU A 107 0.74 15.45 -10.30
N GLU A 108 -0.12 15.98 -11.14
CA GLU A 108 -0.76 15.19 -12.18
C GLU A 108 0.30 14.71 -13.17
N THR A 109 0.30 13.43 -13.44
CA THR A 109 1.30 12.80 -14.28
C THR A 109 0.71 11.64 -15.06
N ASP A 110 1.28 11.37 -16.21
CA ASP A 110 0.90 10.21 -17.04
C ASP A 110 1.57 8.92 -16.56
N THR A 111 2.78 9.03 -16.01
CA THR A 111 3.62 7.87 -15.73
C THR A 111 4.40 7.95 -14.43
N LYS A 112 4.69 9.14 -13.89
CA LYS A 112 5.60 9.31 -12.76
C LYS A 112 4.87 9.52 -11.44
N VAL A 113 5.21 8.75 -10.43
CA VAL A 113 4.67 8.82 -9.08
C VAL A 113 5.82 9.07 -8.11
N ILE A 114 5.57 9.79 -7.01
CA ILE A 114 6.61 10.00 -6.01
C ILE A 114 7.27 8.65 -5.65
N GLY A 115 8.59 8.63 -5.73
CA GLY A 115 9.39 7.44 -5.50
C GLY A 115 9.79 7.29 -4.05
N GLY A 116 8.80 7.30 -3.13
CA GLY A 116 9.07 7.16 -1.70
C GLY A 116 9.83 5.87 -1.34
N TYR A 117 10.29 5.82 -0.11
CA TYR A 117 11.03 4.67 0.41
C TYR A 117 10.16 3.42 0.58
N ASP A 118 8.83 3.56 0.56
CA ASP A 118 7.91 2.44 0.58
C ASP A 118 6.82 2.58 -0.49
N VAL A 119 6.14 1.47 -0.74
CA VAL A 119 5.05 1.39 -1.72
C VAL A 119 3.86 2.27 -1.33
N ILE A 120 3.68 2.56 -0.04
CA ILE A 120 2.55 3.33 0.46
C ILE A 120 2.64 4.79 0.02
N HIS A 121 3.86 5.37 -0.02
CA HIS A 121 4.06 6.72 -0.56
C HIS A 121 3.54 6.84 -2.00
N CYS A 122 3.86 5.84 -2.84
CA CYS A 122 3.35 5.78 -4.22
C CYS A 122 1.82 5.64 -4.23
N ALA A 123 1.28 4.76 -3.39
CA ALA A 123 -0.15 4.49 -3.32
C ALA A 123 -0.96 5.72 -2.90
N VAL A 124 -0.44 6.53 -1.97
CA VAL A 124 -1.08 7.79 -1.55
C VAL A 124 -1.09 8.82 -2.67
N HIS A 125 0.00 8.96 -3.43
CA HIS A 125 0.00 9.83 -4.62
C HIS A 125 -1.01 9.35 -5.67
N ILE A 126 -1.07 8.06 -5.93
CA ILE A 126 -2.05 7.47 -6.86
C ILE A 126 -3.48 7.72 -6.36
N ALA A 127 -3.76 7.54 -5.08
CA ALA A 127 -5.07 7.82 -4.48
C ALA A 127 -5.46 9.30 -4.62
N TRP A 128 -4.51 10.21 -4.47
CA TRP A 128 -4.70 11.63 -4.73
C TRP A 128 -5.05 11.89 -6.20
N MET A 129 -4.33 11.30 -7.16
CA MET A 129 -4.64 11.40 -8.59
C MET A 129 -6.03 10.87 -8.93
N MET A 130 -6.52 9.85 -8.22
CA MET A 130 -7.88 9.33 -8.35
C MET A 130 -8.95 10.31 -7.82
N GLY A 131 -8.56 11.44 -7.24
CA GLY A 131 -9.46 12.45 -6.72
C GLY A 131 -9.98 12.16 -5.31
N ALA A 132 -9.26 11.38 -4.50
CA ALA A 132 -9.63 11.12 -3.12
C ALA A 132 -9.85 12.42 -2.34
N SER A 133 -10.98 12.55 -1.63
CA SER A 133 -11.19 13.64 -0.67
C SER A 133 -10.57 13.34 0.68
N GLN A 134 -10.39 12.06 0.99
CA GLN A 134 -9.74 11.58 2.20
C GLN A 134 -9.00 10.28 1.90
N ILE A 135 -7.81 10.13 2.50
CA ILE A 135 -7.05 8.88 2.49
C ILE A 135 -6.96 8.38 3.94
N ILE A 136 -7.30 7.12 4.15
CA ILE A 136 -7.16 6.45 5.45
C ILE A 136 -6.10 5.38 5.32
N LEU A 137 -5.10 5.42 6.19
CA LEU A 137 -3.99 4.48 6.23
C LEU A 137 -4.29 3.35 7.21
N ALA A 138 -4.09 2.11 6.78
CA ALA A 138 -4.19 0.92 7.61
C ALA A 138 -2.96 0.03 7.39
N GLY A 139 -2.43 -0.58 8.44
CA GLY A 139 -1.21 -1.39 8.33
C GLY A 139 0.03 -0.57 7.96
N VAL A 140 0.07 0.72 8.35
CA VAL A 140 1.20 1.63 8.17
C VAL A 140 1.71 2.03 9.56
N ASP A 141 2.27 1.05 10.26
CA ASP A 141 2.60 1.21 11.69
C ASP A 141 3.98 1.82 11.91
N LEU A 142 4.91 1.66 10.97
CA LEU A 142 6.26 2.21 10.97
C LEU A 142 6.99 2.01 12.31
N LYS A 143 6.85 0.84 12.90
CA LYS A 143 7.54 0.46 14.13
C LYS A 143 7.75 -1.05 14.18
N HIS A 144 8.73 -1.46 15.00
CA HIS A 144 8.82 -2.84 15.43
C HIS A 144 7.60 -3.18 16.27
N MET A 145 6.69 -3.96 15.73
CA MET A 145 5.61 -4.54 16.51
C MET A 145 6.17 -5.73 17.30
N THR A 146 5.57 -6.02 18.44
CA THR A 146 5.93 -7.20 19.24
C THR A 146 5.92 -8.46 18.38
N ALA A 147 6.71 -9.48 18.74
CA ALA A 147 6.89 -10.71 17.97
C ALA A 147 5.59 -11.40 17.51
N SER A 148 4.47 -11.12 18.17
CA SER A 148 3.15 -11.66 17.83
C SER A 148 2.34 -10.86 16.79
N ARG A 149 2.80 -9.67 16.36
CA ARG A 149 2.06 -8.78 15.43
C ARG A 149 2.97 -7.96 14.51
N LYS A 150 4.06 -8.53 14.02
CA LYS A 150 4.97 -7.78 13.12
C LYS A 150 4.30 -7.38 11.82
N TYR A 151 3.61 -8.33 11.19
CA TYR A 151 2.92 -8.10 9.92
C TYR A 151 1.54 -8.77 9.93
N ALA A 152 0.60 -8.20 9.22
CA ALA A 152 -0.73 -8.78 9.08
C ALA A 152 -0.68 -10.20 8.49
N TYR A 153 0.27 -10.46 7.58
CA TYR A 153 0.38 -11.78 6.95
C TYR A 153 0.95 -12.88 7.87
N ASP A 154 1.56 -12.53 9.00
CA ASP A 154 2.01 -13.53 9.98
C ASP A 154 0.86 -14.43 10.49
N GLN A 155 -0.38 -13.93 10.45
CA GLN A 155 -1.55 -14.73 10.75
C GLN A 155 -1.95 -15.73 9.65
N TYR A 156 -1.52 -15.50 8.41
CA TYR A 156 -1.88 -16.33 7.27
C TYR A 156 -0.86 -17.43 6.97
N VAL A 157 0.18 -17.54 7.81
CA VAL A 157 1.26 -18.55 7.69
C VAL A 157 0.69 -19.98 7.60
N ASN A 158 -0.42 -20.24 8.26
CA ASN A 158 -1.05 -21.56 8.28
C ASN A 158 -2.10 -21.78 7.17
N GLU A 159 -2.43 -20.76 6.37
CA GLU A 159 -3.55 -20.80 5.44
C GLU A 159 -3.15 -20.76 3.95
N ASN A 160 -2.09 -21.44 3.53
CA ASN A 160 -1.68 -21.57 2.12
C ASN A 160 -0.63 -20.55 1.60
N ILE A 161 0.13 -19.91 2.46
CA ILE A 161 1.38 -19.26 2.02
C ILE A 161 2.46 -20.33 1.99
N PRO A 162 3.11 -20.58 0.85
CA PRO A 162 4.21 -21.54 0.80
C PRO A 162 5.31 -21.18 1.80
N GLN A 163 5.75 -22.17 2.58
CA GLN A 163 6.76 -22.01 3.62
C GLN A 163 8.02 -21.27 3.11
N ALA A 164 8.46 -21.60 1.89
CA ALA A 164 9.61 -20.97 1.26
C ALA A 164 9.44 -19.45 1.04
N LEU A 165 8.21 -18.97 0.82
CA LEU A 165 7.95 -17.55 0.67
C LEU A 165 7.98 -16.83 2.02
N LEU A 166 7.45 -17.48 3.06
CA LEU A 166 7.54 -16.97 4.43
C LEU A 166 8.99 -16.86 4.89
N GLU A 167 9.79 -17.88 4.66
CA GLU A 167 11.21 -17.90 4.98
C GLU A 167 11.94 -16.78 4.24
N THR A 168 11.65 -16.55 2.96
CA THR A 168 12.25 -15.47 2.17
C THR A 168 11.84 -14.09 2.69
N LEU A 169 10.57 -13.91 3.03
CA LEU A 169 10.07 -12.64 3.61
C LEU A 169 10.63 -12.42 5.02
N GLN A 170 10.69 -13.45 5.83
CA GLN A 170 11.26 -13.40 7.17
C GLN A 170 12.76 -13.15 7.13
N GLN A 171 13.52 -13.82 6.28
CA GLN A 171 14.97 -13.63 6.14
C GLN A 171 15.31 -12.24 5.63
N SER A 172 14.54 -11.69 4.69
CA SER A 172 14.81 -10.36 4.14
C SER A 172 14.50 -9.22 5.12
N LEU A 173 13.58 -9.44 6.06
CA LEU A 173 13.08 -8.40 6.98
C LEU A 173 13.59 -8.55 8.42
N HIS A 174 14.03 -9.76 8.81
CA HIS A 174 14.50 -10.04 10.19
C HIS A 174 16.02 -10.15 10.32
N ALA A 175 16.75 -10.19 9.21
CA ALA A 175 18.19 -10.44 9.25
C ALA A 175 19.00 -9.29 9.85
N ASN A 176 18.41 -8.07 9.99
CA ASN A 176 19.20 -6.94 10.49
C ASN A 176 18.31 -5.81 11.04
N ASP A 177 18.19 -5.73 12.36
CA ASP A 177 17.42 -4.67 13.03
C ASP A 177 17.92 -3.26 12.65
N SER A 178 19.22 -3.08 12.41
CA SER A 178 19.78 -1.79 12.01
C SER A 178 19.38 -1.35 10.60
N LEU A 179 19.23 -2.29 9.65
CA LEU A 179 18.71 -1.99 8.31
C LEU A 179 17.22 -1.63 8.38
N PHE A 180 16.47 -2.28 9.25
CA PHE A 180 15.07 -1.98 9.46
C PHE A 180 14.87 -0.60 10.07
N ASP A 181 15.69 -0.21 11.06
CA ASP A 181 15.66 1.13 11.66
C ASP A 181 16.01 2.22 10.64
N GLY A 182 17.01 1.98 9.80
CA GLY A 182 17.33 2.86 8.68
C GLY A 182 16.19 3.03 7.69
N TYR A 183 15.51 1.94 7.36
CA TYR A 183 14.33 1.96 6.50
C TYR A 183 13.17 2.74 7.13
N LEU A 184 12.90 2.52 8.42
CA LEU A 184 11.84 3.23 9.15
C LEU A 184 12.11 4.74 9.18
N GLY A 185 13.35 5.15 9.46
CA GLY A 185 13.73 6.57 9.47
C GLY A 185 13.57 7.21 8.10
N ALA A 186 13.99 6.52 7.04
CA ALA A 186 13.82 7.00 5.68
C ALA A 186 12.34 7.11 5.29
N SER A 187 11.52 6.13 5.66
CA SER A 187 10.07 6.17 5.41
C SER A 187 9.39 7.32 6.15
N LEU A 188 9.71 7.52 7.43
CA LEU A 188 9.19 8.67 8.22
C LEU A 188 9.57 10.00 7.58
N GLY A 189 10.84 10.17 7.16
CA GLY A 189 11.27 11.37 6.45
C GLY A 189 10.54 11.59 5.11
N GLY A 190 10.13 10.52 4.46
CA GLY A 190 9.25 10.58 3.27
C GLY A 190 7.87 11.12 3.61
N TRP A 191 7.27 10.66 4.68
CA TRP A 191 5.97 11.13 5.15
C TRP A 191 5.97 12.59 5.56
N GLU A 192 7.02 13.07 6.25
CA GLU A 192 7.20 14.49 6.58
C GLU A 192 7.25 15.37 5.31
N LYS A 193 7.90 14.89 4.26
CA LYS A 193 7.93 15.59 2.96
C LYS A 193 6.55 15.59 2.30
N ILE A 194 5.82 14.47 2.32
CA ILE A 194 4.45 14.40 1.77
C ILE A 194 3.56 15.40 2.50
N ASP A 195 3.56 15.42 3.82
CA ASP A 195 2.76 16.34 4.62
C ASP A 195 3.09 17.81 4.31
N LYS A 196 4.38 18.14 4.30
CA LYS A 196 4.85 19.50 4.00
C LYS A 196 4.38 20.03 2.64
N TRP A 197 4.37 19.16 1.61
CA TRP A 197 4.12 19.61 0.24
C TRP A 197 2.68 19.41 -0.23
N ASN A 198 1.84 18.68 0.51
CA ASN A 198 0.49 18.29 0.09
C ASN A 198 -0.57 18.64 1.15
N THR A 199 -0.53 19.85 1.67
CA THR A 199 -1.34 20.34 2.80
C THR A 199 -2.86 20.34 2.56
N GLN A 200 -3.32 20.18 1.31
CA GLN A 200 -4.75 20.12 0.98
C GLN A 200 -5.34 18.71 1.08
N LEU A 201 -4.50 17.70 1.29
CA LEU A 201 -4.93 16.33 1.36
C LEU A 201 -5.23 15.93 2.80
N THR A 202 -6.41 15.41 3.05
CA THR A 202 -6.76 14.82 4.34
C THR A 202 -6.28 13.39 4.42
N ILE A 203 -5.22 13.15 5.19
CA ILE A 203 -4.71 11.81 5.50
C ILE A 203 -4.99 11.51 6.97
N LYS A 204 -5.49 10.31 7.26
CA LYS A 204 -5.71 9.80 8.62
C LYS A 204 -5.15 8.38 8.75
N THR A 205 -4.96 7.93 9.97
CA THR A 205 -4.53 6.54 10.26
C THR A 205 -5.49 5.87 11.24
N ILE A 206 -5.72 4.57 11.05
CA ILE A 206 -6.47 3.77 12.04
C ILE A 206 -5.58 3.20 13.14
N SER A 207 -4.26 3.28 13.02
CA SER A 207 -3.34 2.78 14.03
C SER A 207 -3.09 3.82 15.11
N LYS A 208 -3.59 3.58 16.33
CA LYS A 208 -3.31 4.41 17.52
C LYS A 208 -1.83 4.43 17.88
N ASP A 209 -1.17 3.32 17.63
CA ASP A 209 0.19 3.06 18.07
C ASP A 209 1.23 3.20 16.94
N THR A 210 0.90 3.78 15.81
CA THR A 210 1.84 4.03 14.71
C THR A 210 2.92 5.03 15.12
N ASN A 211 4.12 4.93 14.54
CA ASN A 211 5.12 6.01 14.59
C ASN A 211 4.80 7.17 13.65
N LEU A 212 3.79 7.02 12.79
CA LEU A 212 3.32 8.05 11.88
C LEU A 212 2.43 9.06 12.62
N LYS A 213 3.02 9.88 13.50
CA LYS A 213 2.30 10.82 14.39
C LYS A 213 1.86 12.13 13.73
N ILE A 214 2.27 12.37 12.49
CA ILE A 214 1.90 13.58 11.75
C ILE A 214 0.46 13.57 11.26
N TYR A 215 -0.20 12.41 11.23
CA TYR A 215 -1.59 12.27 10.81
C TYR A 215 -2.50 11.90 11.97
N ASP A 216 -3.70 12.46 11.95
CA ASP A 216 -4.71 12.21 12.96
C ASP A 216 -5.17 10.74 12.94
N TYR A 217 -5.42 10.24 14.14
CA TYR A 217 -6.10 8.95 14.30
C TYR A 217 -7.58 9.07 13.91
N THR A 218 -8.09 8.04 13.25
CA THR A 218 -9.52 7.84 13.05
C THR A 218 -9.94 6.46 13.54
N ASP A 219 -11.12 6.36 14.14
CA ASP A 219 -11.62 5.06 14.60
C ASP A 219 -11.93 4.15 13.41
N VAL A 220 -11.51 2.87 13.51
CA VAL A 220 -11.78 1.86 12.48
C VAL A 220 -13.28 1.71 12.20
N ASN A 221 -14.13 1.95 13.20
CA ASN A 221 -15.59 1.91 13.03
C ASN A 221 -16.11 2.96 12.04
N SER A 222 -15.33 4.01 11.76
CA SER A 222 -15.68 5.00 10.72
C SER A 222 -15.62 4.42 9.30
N LEU A 223 -15.09 3.22 9.15
CA LEU A 223 -14.99 2.51 7.88
C LEU A 223 -16.21 1.61 7.59
N TYR A 224 -17.14 1.46 8.56
CA TYR A 224 -18.26 0.52 8.52
C TYR A 224 -19.64 1.19 8.28
#